data_424cb36a9cd38b9a1f62af083548856d
#
_entry.id   424cb36a9cd38b9a1f62af083548856d
#
_cell.length_a   1.000
_cell.length_b   1.000
_cell.length_c   1.000
_cell.angle_alpha   90.00
_cell.angle_beta   90.00
_cell.angle_gamma   90.00
#
_symmetry.space_group_name_H-M   'P 1'
#
loop_
_entity.id
_entity.type
_entity.pdbx_description
1 polymer ?
#
loop_
_entity_poly.entity_id
_entity_poly.type
_entity_poly.pdbx_seq_one_letter_code
_entity_poly.pdbx_strand_id
1 'polypeptide(L)'
;MLKDITIGQFFPGKSIIHRLDSRFKIILDVAYVVMLFVAGNFYSLALAGVFMVFVYLLSGISFKLIFKSLKPILPIILITCLLNLFFISGEGEPLLQLGFIHIYMEGITTSIFMTVRIIFLIVGMSLLTYTTSPIALTDAIERLFSPLKKLHFPVHELAMMMTIALRFIPTLIEETDKIMSAQKARGANLDTGGLIKKAKALIPVLIPLFVSAFKRANELALAMECRCYRGGDGRTRMKQLKSGAKDYIALIITAAMFAAVILLNIYIPIFGL
;
A
#
# COMPACT_ATOMS: atom_id res chain seq x y z
N MET A 1 15.80 -0.79 -18.02
CA MET A 1 14.35 -0.85 -17.71
C MET A 1 14.02 -1.50 -16.38
N LEU A 2 14.80 -2.44 -15.84
CA LEU A 2 14.52 -3.06 -14.53
C LEU A 2 15.14 -2.30 -13.33
N LYS A 3 16.02 -1.34 -13.56
CA LYS A 3 16.70 -0.55 -12.50
C LYS A 3 15.78 0.39 -11.73
N ASP A 4 14.59 0.69 -12.25
CA ASP A 4 13.61 1.59 -11.62
C ASP A 4 12.60 0.86 -10.73
N ILE A 5 12.72 -0.46 -10.59
CA ILE A 5 11.91 -1.24 -9.66
C ILE A 5 12.50 -1.06 -8.25
N THR A 6 12.20 0.05 -7.61
CA THR A 6 12.45 0.23 -6.19
C THR A 6 11.50 -0.69 -5.43
N ILE A 7 12.03 -1.79 -4.87
CA ILE A 7 11.28 -2.73 -4.03
C ILE A 7 10.88 -2.01 -2.76
N GLY A 8 9.62 -1.56 -2.73
CA GLY A 8 9.06 -0.73 -1.68
C GLY A 8 9.61 0.71 -1.74
N GLN A 9 8.72 1.67 -1.84
CA GLN A 9 9.06 3.10 -1.83
C GLN A 9 9.39 3.57 -0.40
N PHE A 10 10.12 2.75 0.37
CA PHE A 10 10.52 3.11 1.74
C PHE A 10 11.62 4.15 1.72
N PHE A 11 11.40 5.25 2.44
CA PHE A 11 12.39 6.30 2.66
C PHE A 11 12.91 6.20 4.10
N PRO A 12 14.19 5.84 4.30
CA PRO A 12 14.74 5.78 5.65
C PRO A 12 14.75 7.17 6.28
N GLY A 13 14.08 7.31 7.42
CA GLY A 13 13.97 8.56 8.17
C GLY A 13 14.11 8.34 9.67
N LYS A 14 14.34 9.45 10.41
CA LYS A 14 14.50 9.44 11.87
C LYS A 14 13.30 10.08 12.59
N SER A 15 12.22 10.39 11.88
CA SER A 15 11.04 11.06 12.45
C SER A 15 10.34 10.20 13.49
N ILE A 16 9.45 10.82 14.26
CA ILE A 16 8.65 10.12 15.28
C ILE A 16 7.85 9.00 14.62
N ILE A 17 7.26 9.25 13.44
CA ILE A 17 6.45 8.29 12.69
C ILE A 17 7.31 7.09 12.23
N HIS A 18 8.55 7.31 11.77
CA HIS A 18 9.44 6.22 11.37
C HIS A 18 9.79 5.28 12.53
N ARG A 19 9.85 5.81 13.76
CA ARG A 19 10.23 5.06 14.97
C ARG A 19 9.09 4.30 15.62
N LEU A 20 7.84 4.50 15.19
CA LEU A 20 6.70 3.74 15.68
C LEU A 20 6.83 2.26 15.30
N ASP A 21 6.30 1.39 16.15
CA ASP A 21 6.21 -0.05 15.86
C ASP A 21 5.33 -0.28 14.63
N SER A 22 5.82 -1.11 13.69
CA SER A 22 5.14 -1.38 12.42
C SER A 22 3.74 -1.98 12.59
N ARG A 23 3.47 -2.69 13.69
CA ARG A 23 2.14 -3.23 14.02
C ARG A 23 1.14 -2.10 14.27
N PHE A 24 1.55 -1.13 15.10
CA PHE A 24 0.72 0.04 15.39
C PHE A 24 0.50 0.89 14.14
N LYS A 25 1.50 1.05 13.28
CA LYS A 25 1.34 1.77 12.01
C LYS A 25 0.26 1.17 11.12
N ILE A 26 0.22 -0.17 10.99
CA ILE A 26 -0.83 -0.85 10.23
C ILE A 26 -2.21 -0.59 10.88
N ILE A 27 -2.32 -0.74 12.19
CA ILE A 27 -3.59 -0.51 12.91
C ILE A 27 -4.05 0.94 12.74
N LEU A 28 -3.13 1.90 12.88
CA LEU A 28 -3.43 3.33 12.74
C LEU A 28 -3.86 3.67 11.31
N ASP A 29 -3.21 3.09 10.30
CA ASP A 29 -3.55 3.30 8.90
C ASP A 29 -4.93 2.71 8.58
N VAL A 30 -5.22 1.50 9.03
CA VAL A 30 -6.56 0.89 8.89
C VAL A 30 -7.62 1.72 9.63
N ALA A 31 -7.33 2.18 10.85
CA ALA A 31 -8.24 3.04 11.60
C ALA A 31 -8.51 4.36 10.87
N TYR A 32 -7.48 4.95 10.24
CA TYR A 32 -7.62 6.15 9.42
C TYR A 32 -8.48 5.90 8.17
N VAL A 33 -8.26 4.79 7.48
CA VAL A 33 -9.09 4.40 6.32
C VAL A 33 -10.56 4.26 6.74
N VAL A 34 -10.83 3.56 7.84
CA VAL A 34 -12.21 3.42 8.36
C VAL A 34 -12.78 4.77 8.76
N MET A 35 -11.99 5.66 9.39
CA MET A 35 -12.40 7.02 9.74
C MET A 35 -12.84 7.83 8.51
N LEU A 36 -12.13 7.73 7.39
CA LEU A 36 -12.50 8.39 6.13
C LEU A 36 -13.80 7.85 5.52
N PHE A 37 -14.06 6.55 5.66
CA PHE A 37 -15.33 5.97 5.21
C PHE A 37 -16.51 6.35 6.10
N VAL A 38 -16.27 6.49 7.39
CA VAL A 38 -17.30 6.94 8.37
C VAL A 38 -17.60 8.43 8.21
N ALA A 39 -16.63 9.25 7.72
CA ALA A 39 -16.85 10.68 7.49
C ALA A 39 -17.96 10.89 6.44
N GLY A 40 -19.14 11.36 6.90
CA GLY A 40 -20.35 11.55 6.08
C GLY A 40 -20.59 12.98 5.62
N ASN A 41 -19.82 13.95 6.11
CA ASN A 41 -19.96 15.37 5.78
C ASN A 41 -18.60 16.03 5.50
N PHE A 42 -18.62 17.21 4.87
CA PHE A 42 -17.39 17.95 4.53
C PHE A 42 -16.56 18.35 5.76
N TYR A 43 -17.18 18.61 6.90
CA TYR A 43 -16.48 19.03 8.13
C TYR A 43 -15.71 17.84 8.73
N SER A 44 -16.33 16.66 8.78
CA SER A 44 -15.68 15.44 9.25
C SER A 44 -14.55 15.00 8.32
N LEU A 45 -14.74 15.14 6.99
CA LEU A 45 -13.70 14.86 6.01
C LEU A 45 -12.54 15.86 6.11
N ALA A 46 -12.83 17.16 6.30
CA ALA A 46 -11.81 18.18 6.51
C ALA A 46 -11.00 17.93 7.79
N LEU A 47 -11.64 17.55 8.89
CA LEU A 47 -10.97 17.19 10.15
C LEU A 47 -10.00 16.02 9.93
N ALA A 48 -10.44 14.95 9.26
CA ALA A 48 -9.60 13.81 8.92
C ALA A 48 -8.43 14.21 8.00
N GLY A 49 -8.67 15.15 7.07
CA GLY A 49 -7.62 15.69 6.19
C GLY A 49 -6.59 16.51 6.95
N VAL A 50 -7.01 17.40 7.85
CA VAL A 50 -6.10 18.19 8.71
C VAL A 50 -5.26 17.27 9.58
N PHE A 51 -5.86 16.24 10.17
CA PHE A 51 -5.14 15.23 10.93
C PHE A 51 -4.06 14.55 10.09
N MET A 52 -4.39 14.15 8.86
CA MET A 52 -3.41 13.52 7.96
C MET A 52 -2.28 14.48 7.58
N VAL A 53 -2.58 15.74 7.26
CA VAL A 53 -1.55 16.76 6.98
C VAL A 53 -0.61 16.92 8.18
N PHE A 54 -1.15 16.97 9.39
CA PHE A 54 -0.35 17.05 10.61
C PHE A 54 0.58 15.83 10.78
N VAL A 55 0.05 14.61 10.60
CA VAL A 55 0.85 13.37 10.66
C VAL A 55 1.93 13.37 9.57
N TYR A 56 1.60 13.87 8.37
CA TYR A 56 2.54 13.95 7.26
C TYR A 56 3.69 14.94 7.55
N LEU A 57 3.39 16.09 8.14
CA LEU A 57 4.40 17.06 8.60
C LEU A 57 5.34 16.44 9.64
N LEU A 58 4.79 15.68 10.60
CA LEU A 58 5.58 14.95 11.61
C LEU A 58 6.44 13.84 11.00
N SER A 59 6.05 13.30 9.84
CA SER A 59 6.83 12.27 9.17
C SER A 59 8.12 12.81 8.55
N GLY A 60 8.17 14.11 8.22
CA GLY A 60 9.30 14.74 7.54
C GLY A 60 9.49 14.29 6.09
N ILE A 61 8.47 13.68 5.48
CA ILE A 61 8.50 13.25 4.08
C ILE A 61 8.21 14.44 3.16
N SER A 62 8.93 14.54 2.05
CA SER A 62 8.73 15.61 1.07
C SER A 62 7.35 15.54 0.41
N PHE A 63 6.64 16.67 0.34
CA PHE A 63 5.36 16.78 -0.34
C PHE A 63 5.40 16.38 -1.83
N LYS A 64 6.58 16.45 -2.48
CA LYS A 64 6.76 15.96 -3.85
C LYS A 64 6.41 14.48 -4.02
N LEU A 65 6.56 13.68 -2.96
CA LEU A 65 6.22 12.26 -2.97
C LEU A 65 4.70 12.03 -2.96
N ILE A 66 3.92 12.93 -2.34
CA ILE A 66 2.45 12.91 -2.41
C ILE A 66 2.01 13.05 -3.87
N PHE A 67 2.52 14.07 -4.57
CA PHE A 67 2.18 14.28 -5.99
C PHE A 67 2.61 13.09 -6.86
N LYS A 68 3.76 12.47 -6.54
CA LYS A 68 4.22 11.27 -7.24
C LYS A 68 3.29 10.07 -7.01
N SER A 69 2.70 9.93 -5.80
CA SER A 69 1.72 8.88 -5.48
C SER A 69 0.37 9.11 -6.17
N LEU A 70 -0.06 10.37 -6.28
CA LEU A 70 -1.34 10.73 -6.90
C LEU A 70 -1.31 10.62 -8.42
N LYS A 71 -0.16 10.92 -9.06
CA LYS A 71 -0.04 10.96 -10.53
C LYS A 71 -0.57 9.72 -11.26
N PRO A 72 -0.23 8.47 -10.87
CA PRO A 72 -0.73 7.27 -11.56
C PRO A 72 -2.22 7.02 -11.36
N ILE A 73 -2.83 7.62 -10.33
CA ILE A 73 -4.24 7.41 -9.95
C ILE A 73 -5.13 8.55 -10.46
N LEU A 74 -4.53 9.64 -10.96
CA LEU A 74 -5.25 10.77 -11.57
C LEU A 74 -6.32 10.35 -12.60
N PRO A 75 -6.06 9.40 -13.53
CA PRO A 75 -7.09 8.97 -14.48
C PRO A 75 -8.31 8.36 -13.78
N ILE A 76 -8.10 7.57 -12.72
CA ILE A 76 -9.19 6.93 -11.95
C ILE A 76 -9.98 8.00 -11.20
N ILE A 77 -9.29 8.97 -10.56
CA ILE A 77 -9.94 10.09 -9.87
C ILE A 77 -10.81 10.89 -10.87
N LEU A 78 -10.29 11.17 -12.06
CA LEU A 78 -11.00 11.91 -13.08
C LEU A 78 -12.25 11.14 -13.58
N ILE A 79 -12.11 9.85 -13.84
CA ILE A 79 -13.24 8.99 -14.24
C ILE A 79 -14.31 8.96 -13.14
N THR A 80 -13.92 8.76 -11.89
CA THR A 80 -14.86 8.73 -10.75
C THR A 80 -15.56 10.08 -10.58
N CYS A 81 -14.83 11.19 -10.73
CA CYS A 81 -15.37 12.53 -10.69
C CYS A 81 -16.42 12.74 -11.78
N LEU A 82 -16.12 12.36 -13.02
CA LEU A 82 -17.04 12.46 -14.15
C LEU A 82 -18.27 11.56 -13.98
N LEU A 83 -18.08 10.32 -13.53
CA LEU A 83 -19.19 9.41 -13.26
C LEU A 83 -20.14 9.97 -12.20
N ASN A 84 -19.63 10.44 -11.07
CA ASN A 84 -20.46 11.03 -10.04
C ASN A 84 -21.18 12.29 -10.54
N LEU A 85 -20.51 13.13 -11.34
CA LEU A 85 -21.09 14.35 -11.90
C LEU A 85 -22.26 14.10 -12.84
N PHE A 86 -22.20 13.04 -13.66
CA PHE A 86 -23.19 12.77 -14.70
C PHE A 86 -24.25 11.74 -14.29
N PHE A 87 -23.94 10.81 -13.39
CA PHE A 87 -24.85 9.73 -13.02
C PHE A 87 -25.62 9.97 -11.73
N ILE A 88 -25.21 10.93 -10.90
CA ILE A 88 -25.97 11.25 -9.69
C ILE A 88 -27.07 12.23 -10.07
N SER A 89 -28.31 11.77 -9.95
CA SER A 89 -29.52 12.57 -10.10
C SER A 89 -29.90 13.17 -8.75
N GLY A 90 -30.17 14.47 -8.71
CA GLY A 90 -30.69 15.15 -7.52
C GLY A 90 -32.22 15.35 -7.60
N GLU A 91 -32.84 15.68 -6.46
CA GLU A 91 -34.28 15.98 -6.37
C GLU A 91 -34.64 17.41 -6.83
N GLY A 92 -33.65 18.25 -7.20
CA GLY A 92 -33.81 19.65 -7.59
C GLY A 92 -33.87 19.90 -9.09
N GLU A 93 -34.04 21.19 -9.49
CA GLU A 93 -33.88 21.61 -10.88
C GLU A 93 -32.43 21.44 -11.33
N PRO A 94 -32.16 20.84 -12.50
CA PRO A 94 -30.80 20.66 -13.01
C PRO A 94 -30.17 22.03 -13.32
N LEU A 95 -28.95 22.26 -12.83
CA LEU A 95 -28.18 23.50 -13.06
C LEU A 95 -27.83 23.69 -14.53
N LEU A 96 -27.62 22.59 -15.27
CA LEU A 96 -27.29 22.60 -16.68
C LEU A 96 -28.02 21.45 -17.38
N GLN A 97 -28.80 21.79 -18.41
CA GLN A 97 -29.45 20.83 -19.29
C GLN A 97 -28.79 20.93 -20.68
N LEU A 98 -27.92 19.99 -21.00
CA LEU A 98 -27.33 19.83 -22.33
C LEU A 98 -27.87 18.52 -22.95
N GLY A 99 -29.09 18.58 -23.51
CA GLY A 99 -29.70 17.42 -24.14
C GLY A 99 -29.90 16.25 -23.18
N PHE A 100 -29.10 15.20 -23.30
CA PHE A 100 -29.17 13.99 -22.44
C PHE A 100 -28.40 14.11 -21.13
N ILE A 101 -27.65 15.18 -20.89
CA ILE A 101 -26.81 15.38 -19.72
C ILE A 101 -27.49 16.39 -18.80
N HIS A 102 -27.85 15.93 -17.60
CA HIS A 102 -28.42 16.77 -16.55
C HIS A 102 -27.42 16.83 -15.38
N ILE A 103 -26.91 18.02 -15.08
CA ILE A 103 -25.97 18.23 -13.97
C ILE A 103 -26.76 18.82 -12.79
N TYR A 104 -26.78 18.07 -11.70
CA TYR A 104 -27.40 18.48 -10.44
C TYR A 104 -26.37 19.01 -9.44
N MET A 105 -26.77 19.90 -8.55
CA MET A 105 -25.91 20.43 -7.49
C MET A 105 -25.40 19.31 -6.57
N GLU A 106 -26.22 18.32 -6.31
CA GLU A 106 -25.88 17.13 -5.53
C GLU A 106 -24.79 16.29 -6.21
N GLY A 107 -24.83 16.16 -7.53
CA GLY A 107 -23.78 15.50 -8.32
C GLY A 107 -22.43 16.22 -8.19
N ILE A 108 -22.42 17.56 -8.19
CA ILE A 108 -21.19 18.36 -8.01
C ILE A 108 -20.63 18.17 -6.59
N THR A 109 -21.46 18.32 -5.58
CA THR A 109 -21.04 18.21 -4.17
C THR A 109 -20.51 16.81 -3.85
N THR A 110 -21.20 15.75 -4.31
CA THR A 110 -20.78 14.37 -4.12
C THR A 110 -19.49 14.07 -4.89
N SER A 111 -19.35 14.61 -6.10
CA SER A 111 -18.16 14.46 -6.92
C SER A 111 -16.91 15.05 -6.23
N ILE A 112 -17.04 16.24 -5.68
CA ILE A 112 -15.97 16.91 -4.91
C ILE A 112 -15.65 16.11 -3.65
N PHE A 113 -16.68 15.72 -2.90
CA PHE A 113 -16.55 14.97 -1.65
C PHE A 113 -15.82 13.64 -1.86
N MET A 114 -16.23 12.86 -2.88
CA MET A 114 -15.59 11.58 -3.22
C MET A 114 -14.17 11.76 -3.74
N THR A 115 -13.92 12.79 -4.56
CA THR A 115 -12.59 13.11 -5.05
C THR A 115 -11.62 13.40 -3.90
N VAL A 116 -12.02 14.28 -2.97
CA VAL A 116 -11.20 14.61 -1.79
C VAL A 116 -10.98 13.38 -0.90
N ARG A 117 -12.02 12.56 -0.69
CA ARG A 117 -11.91 11.29 0.06
C ARG A 117 -10.88 10.36 -0.55
N ILE A 118 -10.92 10.14 -1.87
CA ILE A 118 -9.95 9.28 -2.58
C ILE A 118 -8.53 9.83 -2.44
N ILE A 119 -8.33 11.14 -2.56
CA ILE A 119 -7.02 11.78 -2.37
C ILE A 119 -6.50 11.49 -0.95
N PHE A 120 -7.31 11.68 0.08
CA PHE A 120 -6.90 11.44 1.47
C PHE A 120 -6.61 9.96 1.75
N LEU A 121 -7.38 9.03 1.17
CA LEU A 121 -7.11 7.60 1.26
C LEU A 121 -5.73 7.25 0.69
N ILE A 122 -5.42 7.77 -0.50
CA ILE A 122 -4.13 7.51 -1.16
C ILE A 122 -2.97 8.09 -0.36
N VAL A 123 -3.13 9.31 0.13
CA VAL A 123 -2.10 10.00 0.94
C VAL A 123 -1.85 9.22 2.23
N GLY A 124 -2.91 8.74 2.90
CA GLY A 124 -2.80 7.93 4.11
C GLY A 124 -2.02 6.64 3.89
N MET A 125 -2.47 5.82 2.95
CA MET A 125 -1.82 4.55 2.62
C MET A 125 -0.37 4.75 2.13
N SER A 126 -0.08 5.84 1.41
CA SER A 126 1.27 6.14 0.96
C SER A 126 2.22 6.43 2.12
N LEU A 127 1.72 7.03 3.20
CA LEU A 127 2.51 7.33 4.40
C LEU A 127 3.01 6.03 5.07
N LEU A 128 2.17 5.01 5.19
CA LEU A 128 2.58 3.69 5.69
C LEU A 128 3.71 3.10 4.84
N THR A 129 3.55 3.15 3.51
CA THR A 129 4.53 2.61 2.55
C THR A 129 5.86 3.36 2.62
N TYR A 130 5.84 4.69 2.77
CA TYR A 130 7.06 5.50 2.84
C TYR A 130 7.79 5.38 4.18
N THR A 131 7.07 5.13 5.28
CA THR A 131 7.65 5.11 6.63
C THR A 131 7.98 3.70 7.14
N THR A 132 7.60 2.64 6.43
CA THR A 132 7.78 1.26 6.88
C THR A 132 8.44 0.42 5.81
N SER A 133 9.56 -0.25 6.15
CA SER A 133 10.22 -1.15 5.21
C SER A 133 9.38 -2.41 4.94
N PRO A 134 9.45 -3.00 3.73
CA PRO A 134 8.70 -4.22 3.40
C PRO A 134 8.95 -5.38 4.38
N ILE A 135 10.19 -5.54 4.85
CA ILE A 135 10.54 -6.58 5.83
C ILE A 135 9.86 -6.30 7.19
N ALA A 136 9.88 -5.04 7.66
CA ALA A 136 9.22 -4.68 8.91
C ALA A 136 7.68 -4.80 8.80
N LEU A 137 7.12 -4.58 7.61
CA LEU A 137 5.71 -4.78 7.34
C LEU A 137 5.34 -6.27 7.41
N THR A 138 6.16 -7.15 6.83
CA THR A 138 5.97 -8.60 6.90
C THR A 138 6.02 -9.11 8.35
N ASP A 139 7.00 -8.65 9.14
CA ASP A 139 7.10 -9.00 10.56
C ASP A 139 5.89 -8.52 11.37
N ALA A 140 5.36 -7.33 11.04
CA ALA A 140 4.18 -6.79 11.69
C ALA A 140 2.92 -7.59 11.34
N ILE A 141 2.73 -7.94 10.07
CA ILE A 141 1.62 -8.76 9.58
C ILE A 141 1.63 -10.13 10.29
N GLU A 142 2.79 -10.79 10.35
CA GLU A 142 2.91 -12.08 11.04
C GLU A 142 2.45 -11.99 12.50
N ARG A 143 2.83 -10.91 13.20
CA ARG A 143 2.43 -10.74 14.59
C ARG A 143 0.95 -10.38 14.76
N LEU A 144 0.41 -9.55 13.87
CA LEU A 144 -1.01 -9.20 13.89
C LEU A 144 -1.90 -10.41 13.59
N PHE A 145 -1.46 -11.27 12.67
CA PHE A 145 -2.19 -12.51 12.33
C PHE A 145 -1.82 -13.70 13.21
N SER A 146 -0.90 -13.55 14.18
CA SER A 146 -0.54 -14.62 15.13
C SER A 146 -1.76 -15.27 15.84
N PRO A 147 -2.85 -14.57 16.19
CA PRO A 147 -4.04 -15.23 16.75
C PRO A 147 -4.69 -16.25 15.81
N LEU A 148 -4.55 -16.09 14.47
CA LEU A 148 -5.08 -17.04 13.49
C LEU A 148 -4.34 -18.37 13.49
N LYS A 149 -3.18 -18.47 14.15
CA LYS A 149 -2.50 -19.74 14.39
C LYS A 149 -3.39 -20.72 15.17
N LYS A 150 -4.31 -20.22 16.02
CA LYS A 150 -5.29 -21.05 16.72
C LYS A 150 -6.30 -21.72 15.79
N LEU A 151 -6.49 -21.16 14.58
CA LEU A 151 -7.33 -21.71 13.52
C LEU A 151 -6.54 -22.60 12.54
N HIS A 152 -5.35 -23.09 12.93
CA HIS A 152 -4.44 -23.90 12.11
C HIS A 152 -3.95 -23.19 10.85
N PHE A 153 -4.01 -21.85 10.78
CA PHE A 153 -3.50 -21.09 9.65
C PHE A 153 -1.96 -20.94 9.74
N PRO A 154 -1.18 -21.28 8.69
CA PRO A 154 0.28 -21.31 8.71
C PRO A 154 0.88 -19.90 8.60
N VAL A 155 0.59 -19.02 9.57
CA VAL A 155 1.00 -17.59 9.54
C VAL A 155 2.51 -17.44 9.52
N HIS A 156 3.23 -18.29 10.27
CA HIS A 156 4.69 -18.23 10.35
C HIS A 156 5.34 -18.62 9.02
N GLU A 157 4.86 -19.69 8.41
CA GLU A 157 5.37 -20.20 7.14
C GLU A 157 5.15 -19.17 6.02
N LEU A 158 3.97 -18.54 5.98
CA LEU A 158 3.68 -17.46 5.02
C LEU A 158 4.60 -16.26 5.22
N ALA A 159 4.80 -15.81 6.45
CA ALA A 159 5.69 -14.67 6.74
C ALA A 159 7.14 -15.00 6.39
N MET A 160 7.58 -16.23 6.64
CA MET A 160 8.91 -16.70 6.25
C MET A 160 9.06 -16.72 4.73
N MET A 161 8.08 -17.25 4.00
CA MET A 161 8.08 -17.24 2.52
C MET A 161 8.15 -15.82 1.98
N MET A 162 7.36 -14.87 2.54
CA MET A 162 7.41 -13.45 2.14
C MET A 162 8.79 -12.84 2.43
N THR A 163 9.40 -13.12 3.57
CA THR A 163 10.71 -12.60 3.95
C THR A 163 11.81 -13.13 3.01
N ILE A 164 11.76 -14.43 2.67
CA ILE A 164 12.68 -15.05 1.73
C ILE A 164 12.49 -14.45 0.32
N ALA A 165 11.23 -14.31 -0.12
CA ALA A 165 10.92 -13.70 -1.41
C ALA A 165 11.46 -12.26 -1.50
N LEU A 166 11.18 -11.40 -0.50
CA LEU A 166 11.67 -10.02 -0.46
C LEU A 166 13.21 -9.94 -0.49
N ARG A 167 13.90 -10.92 0.09
CA ARG A 167 15.37 -11.01 0.05
C ARG A 167 15.88 -11.46 -1.32
N PHE A 168 15.16 -12.34 -2.02
CA PHE A 168 15.60 -12.88 -3.30
C PHE A 168 15.25 -11.99 -4.49
N ILE A 169 14.23 -11.14 -4.39
CA ILE A 169 13.82 -10.24 -5.48
C ILE A 169 15.00 -9.40 -6.02
N PRO A 170 15.83 -8.70 -5.20
CA PRO A 170 16.97 -7.94 -5.72
C PRO A 170 17.95 -8.83 -6.49
N THR A 171 18.25 -9.99 -5.95
CA THR A 171 19.20 -10.94 -6.56
C THR A 171 18.68 -11.50 -7.88
N LEU A 172 17.36 -11.79 -7.96
CA LEU A 172 16.72 -12.25 -9.19
C LEU A 172 16.68 -11.16 -10.27
N ILE A 173 16.51 -9.88 -9.88
CA ILE A 173 16.57 -8.74 -10.80
C ILE A 173 17.98 -8.63 -11.40
N GLU A 174 19.02 -8.67 -10.57
CA GLU A 174 20.41 -8.62 -11.03
C GLU A 174 20.73 -9.81 -11.97
N GLU A 175 20.24 -10.99 -11.64
CA GLU A 175 20.44 -12.19 -12.45
C GLU A 175 19.70 -12.10 -13.78
N THR A 176 18.47 -11.58 -13.76
CA THR A 176 17.70 -11.31 -14.98
C THR A 176 18.45 -10.36 -15.91
N ASP A 177 19.01 -9.26 -15.37
CA ASP A 177 19.81 -8.32 -16.18
C ASP A 177 21.05 -8.98 -16.78
N LYS A 178 21.74 -9.87 -16.03
CA LYS A 178 22.89 -10.64 -16.54
C LYS A 178 22.47 -11.60 -17.66
N ILE A 179 21.40 -12.38 -17.45
CA ILE A 179 20.89 -13.32 -18.46
C ILE A 179 20.41 -12.57 -19.71
N MET A 180 19.68 -11.47 -19.55
CA MET A 180 19.23 -10.65 -20.68
C MET A 180 20.41 -10.10 -21.48
N SER A 181 21.45 -9.61 -20.81
CA SER A 181 22.67 -9.11 -21.46
C SER A 181 23.39 -10.22 -22.24
N ALA A 182 23.49 -11.41 -21.65
CA ALA A 182 24.08 -12.58 -22.31
C ALA A 182 23.27 -13.03 -23.54
N GLN A 183 21.94 -13.03 -23.45
CA GLN A 183 21.07 -13.38 -24.57
C GLN A 183 21.12 -12.35 -25.70
N LYS A 184 21.20 -11.06 -25.37
CA LYS A 184 21.42 -9.98 -26.36
C LYS A 184 22.76 -10.16 -27.08
N ALA A 185 23.83 -10.49 -26.36
CA ALA A 185 25.15 -10.81 -26.98
C ALA A 185 25.12 -11.99 -27.91
N ARG A 186 24.21 -12.97 -27.69
CA ARG A 186 23.96 -14.13 -28.57
C ARG A 186 23.03 -13.80 -29.76
N GLY A 187 22.66 -12.53 -29.93
CA GLY A 187 21.81 -12.10 -31.06
C GLY A 187 20.29 -12.16 -30.76
N ALA A 188 19.89 -12.44 -29.54
CA ALA A 188 18.47 -12.43 -29.18
C ALA A 188 17.88 -11.02 -29.26
N ASN A 189 16.80 -10.87 -30.04
CA ASN A 189 16.12 -9.61 -30.26
C ASN A 189 14.92 -9.53 -29.29
N LEU A 190 15.12 -8.95 -28.08
CA LEU A 190 14.13 -8.92 -27.00
C LEU A 190 13.16 -7.74 -27.13
N ASP A 191 13.50 -6.72 -27.93
CA ASP A 191 12.82 -5.42 -27.93
C ASP A 191 11.92 -5.21 -29.17
N THR A 192 12.04 -6.05 -30.23
CA THR A 192 11.33 -5.85 -31.51
C THR A 192 10.19 -6.85 -31.73
N GLY A 193 9.10 -6.38 -32.37
CA GLY A 193 7.98 -7.21 -32.78
C GLY A 193 6.70 -7.05 -31.96
N GLY A 194 5.62 -7.71 -32.36
CA GLY A 194 4.33 -7.72 -31.66
C GLY A 194 4.40 -8.45 -30.31
N LEU A 195 3.36 -8.32 -29.48
CA LEU A 195 3.30 -8.84 -28.12
C LEU A 195 3.65 -10.35 -28.01
N ILE A 196 3.11 -11.18 -28.93
CA ILE A 196 3.36 -12.62 -28.94
C ILE A 196 4.84 -12.92 -29.26
N LYS A 197 5.45 -12.15 -30.19
CA LYS A 197 6.85 -12.32 -30.55
C LYS A 197 7.78 -11.92 -29.40
N LYS A 198 7.45 -10.84 -28.68
CA LYS A 198 8.16 -10.43 -27.48
C LYS A 198 8.05 -11.48 -26.36
N ALA A 199 6.85 -12.03 -26.12
CA ALA A 199 6.67 -13.09 -25.13
C ALA A 199 7.52 -14.33 -25.45
N LYS A 200 7.56 -14.78 -26.73
CA LYS A 200 8.42 -15.90 -27.14
C LYS A 200 9.91 -15.58 -26.99
N ALA A 201 10.33 -14.35 -27.25
CA ALA A 201 11.72 -13.92 -27.09
C ALA A 201 12.19 -13.90 -25.62
N LEU A 202 11.26 -13.84 -24.65
CA LEU A 202 11.59 -13.92 -23.22
C LEU A 202 11.82 -15.36 -22.71
N ILE A 203 11.35 -16.39 -23.43
CA ILE A 203 11.51 -17.79 -23.01
C ILE A 203 12.99 -18.17 -22.74
N PRO A 204 13.97 -17.82 -23.60
CA PRO A 204 15.38 -18.10 -23.34
C PRO A 204 15.96 -17.34 -22.11
N VAL A 205 15.27 -16.35 -21.59
CA VAL A 205 15.62 -15.66 -20.35
C VAL A 205 14.95 -16.32 -19.15
N LEU A 206 13.69 -16.73 -19.30
CA LEU A 206 12.90 -17.32 -18.22
C LEU A 206 13.44 -18.70 -17.80
N ILE A 207 13.80 -19.57 -18.76
CA ILE A 207 14.25 -20.91 -18.44
C ILE A 207 15.51 -20.91 -17.54
N PRO A 208 16.62 -20.21 -17.89
CA PRO A 208 17.77 -20.13 -16.99
C PRO A 208 17.45 -19.49 -15.64
N LEU A 209 16.58 -18.48 -15.62
CA LEU A 209 16.16 -17.82 -14.39
C LEU A 209 15.43 -18.80 -13.45
N PHE A 210 14.50 -19.62 -13.99
CA PHE A 210 13.83 -20.66 -13.20
C PHE A 210 14.81 -21.68 -12.65
N VAL A 211 15.71 -22.19 -13.47
CA VAL A 211 16.73 -23.17 -13.04
C VAL A 211 17.57 -22.59 -11.90
N SER A 212 18.01 -21.35 -12.02
CA SER A 212 18.78 -20.67 -10.99
C SER A 212 17.97 -20.47 -9.71
N ALA A 213 16.70 -20.06 -9.83
CA ALA A 213 15.80 -19.88 -8.68
C ALA A 213 15.60 -21.21 -7.92
N PHE A 214 15.36 -22.33 -8.63
CA PHE A 214 15.24 -23.64 -8.01
C PHE A 214 16.55 -24.11 -7.35
N LYS A 215 17.70 -23.88 -7.98
CA LYS A 215 19.00 -24.20 -7.38
C LYS A 215 19.20 -23.46 -6.06
N ARG A 216 18.91 -22.15 -6.02
CA ARG A 216 18.98 -21.33 -4.80
C ARG A 216 18.00 -21.80 -3.73
N ALA A 217 16.78 -22.19 -4.13
CA ALA A 217 15.78 -22.71 -3.19
C ALA A 217 16.28 -24.01 -2.55
N ASN A 218 16.86 -24.94 -3.32
CA ASN A 218 17.46 -26.17 -2.80
C ASN A 218 18.65 -25.90 -1.88
N GLU A 219 19.55 -25.00 -2.26
CA GLU A 219 20.70 -24.60 -1.43
C GLU A 219 20.24 -24.00 -0.09
N LEU A 220 19.18 -23.15 -0.12
CA LEU A 220 18.60 -22.58 1.09
C LEU A 220 17.93 -23.67 1.96
N ALA A 221 17.18 -24.60 1.35
CA ALA A 221 16.53 -25.70 2.05
C ALA A 221 17.56 -26.56 2.78
N LEU A 222 18.63 -26.98 2.09
CA LEU A 222 19.73 -27.75 2.69
C LEU A 222 20.39 -26.97 3.84
N ALA A 223 20.65 -25.68 3.64
CA ALA A 223 21.22 -24.84 4.71
C ALA A 223 20.29 -24.70 5.92
N MET A 224 18.96 -24.71 5.74
CA MET A 224 17.99 -24.72 6.81
C MET A 224 17.95 -26.09 7.53
N GLU A 225 17.99 -27.18 6.80
CA GLU A 225 18.06 -28.53 7.36
C GLU A 225 19.32 -28.72 8.21
N CYS A 226 20.49 -28.32 7.71
CA CYS A 226 21.76 -28.35 8.43
C CYS A 226 21.73 -27.50 9.72
N ARG A 227 20.85 -26.50 9.79
CA ARG A 227 20.61 -25.69 11.01
C ARG A 227 19.46 -26.21 11.86
N CYS A 228 19.02 -27.45 11.64
CA CYS A 228 17.94 -28.10 12.36
C CYS A 228 16.62 -27.31 12.35
N TYR A 229 16.27 -26.68 11.22
CA TYR A 229 15.00 -26.00 11.10
C TYR A 229 13.82 -26.99 11.12
N ARG A 230 12.89 -26.83 12.08
CA ARG A 230 11.73 -27.71 12.30
C ARG A 230 10.40 -26.93 12.32
N GLY A 231 10.32 -25.82 11.56
CA GLY A 231 9.13 -24.95 11.55
C GLY A 231 9.19 -23.82 12.59
N GLY A 232 8.02 -23.28 12.93
CA GLY A 232 7.91 -22.09 13.77
C GLY A 232 7.82 -22.36 15.28
N ASP A 233 7.62 -23.61 15.70
CA ASP A 233 7.40 -23.94 17.11
C ASP A 233 8.70 -23.97 17.91
N GLY A 234 8.67 -23.37 19.12
CA GLY A 234 9.83 -23.30 20.00
C GLY A 234 10.95 -22.35 19.57
N ARG A 235 10.77 -21.57 18.49
CA ARG A 235 11.79 -20.69 17.94
C ARG A 235 11.78 -19.29 18.59
N THR A 236 12.96 -18.79 18.96
CA THR A 236 13.15 -17.41 19.39
C THR A 236 13.51 -16.52 18.22
N ARG A 237 13.14 -15.22 18.30
CA ARG A 237 13.46 -14.23 17.28
C ARG A 237 14.61 -13.35 17.71
N MET A 238 15.58 -13.15 16.85
CA MET A 238 16.72 -12.26 17.09
C MET A 238 16.27 -10.80 17.24
N LYS A 239 15.34 -10.34 16.39
CA LYS A 239 14.77 -8.99 16.46
C LYS A 239 13.33 -9.09 16.95
N GLN A 240 13.07 -8.52 18.13
CA GLN A 240 11.71 -8.44 18.68
C GLN A 240 11.16 -7.03 18.49
N LEU A 241 9.94 -6.95 17.97
CA LEU A 241 9.17 -5.71 17.96
C LEU A 241 8.76 -5.39 19.40
N LYS A 242 9.16 -4.21 19.91
CA LYS A 242 8.81 -3.74 21.26
C LYS A 242 7.93 -2.52 21.12
N SER A 243 6.70 -2.59 21.63
CA SER A 243 5.82 -1.43 21.74
C SER A 243 6.35 -0.45 22.78
N GLY A 244 6.34 0.83 22.48
CA GLY A 244 6.74 1.91 23.38
C GLY A 244 5.57 2.84 23.74
N ALA A 245 5.77 3.73 24.69
CA ALA A 245 4.75 4.72 25.08
C ALA A 245 4.28 5.57 23.88
N LYS A 246 5.14 5.83 22.91
CA LYS A 246 4.82 6.60 21.69
C LYS A 246 3.75 5.93 20.83
N ASP A 247 3.76 4.59 20.76
CA ASP A 247 2.78 3.82 19.98
C ASP A 247 1.39 3.92 20.59
N TYR A 248 1.30 3.86 21.92
CA TYR A 248 0.02 4.02 22.65
C TYR A 248 -0.49 5.46 22.58
N ILE A 249 0.38 6.46 22.66
CA ILE A 249 0.00 7.87 22.48
C ILE A 249 -0.58 8.08 21.06
N ALA A 250 0.07 7.56 20.03
CA ALA A 250 -0.44 7.65 18.66
C ALA A 250 -1.80 6.98 18.51
N LEU A 251 -2.02 5.83 19.16
CA LEU A 251 -3.29 5.12 19.15
C LEU A 251 -4.40 5.94 19.86
N ILE A 252 -4.10 6.54 21.02
CA ILE A 252 -5.06 7.37 21.75
C ILE A 252 -5.44 8.61 20.92
N ILE A 253 -4.46 9.28 20.30
CA ILE A 253 -4.73 10.45 19.44
C ILE A 253 -5.62 10.06 18.27
N THR A 254 -5.31 8.95 17.59
CA THR A 254 -6.13 8.49 16.45
C THR A 254 -7.53 8.08 16.89
N ALA A 255 -7.67 7.42 18.05
CA ALA A 255 -8.98 7.06 18.61
C ALA A 255 -9.79 8.31 19.00
N ALA A 256 -9.15 9.33 19.57
CA ALA A 256 -9.80 10.61 19.89
C ALA A 256 -10.27 11.34 18.62
N MET A 257 -9.45 11.34 17.56
CA MET A 257 -9.82 11.91 16.26
C MET A 257 -10.97 11.14 15.61
N PHE A 258 -10.95 9.82 15.71
CA PHE A 258 -12.03 8.97 15.21
C PHE A 258 -13.36 9.26 15.95
N ALA A 259 -13.32 9.38 17.27
CA ALA A 259 -14.47 9.78 18.07
C ALA A 259 -14.98 11.18 17.70
N ALA A 260 -14.09 12.14 17.44
CA ALA A 260 -14.45 13.49 17.00
C ALA A 260 -15.16 13.48 15.63
N VAL A 261 -14.72 12.64 14.68
CA VAL A 261 -15.39 12.47 13.38
C VAL A 261 -16.80 11.90 13.56
N ILE A 262 -16.97 10.89 14.43
CA ILE A 262 -18.30 10.34 14.73
C ILE A 262 -19.22 11.40 15.36
N LEU A 263 -18.73 12.17 16.33
CA LEU A 263 -19.50 13.25 16.95
C LEU A 263 -19.91 14.31 15.94
N LEU A 264 -19.01 14.72 15.06
CA LEU A 264 -19.34 15.66 13.99
C LEU A 264 -20.44 15.13 13.05
N ASN A 265 -20.44 13.84 12.75
CA ASN A 265 -21.49 13.23 11.94
C ASN A 265 -22.85 13.18 12.65
N ILE A 266 -22.86 13.12 13.99
CA ILE A 266 -24.12 13.12 14.79
C ILE A 266 -24.69 14.54 14.90
N TYR A 267 -23.84 15.55 15.11
CA TYR A 267 -24.30 16.94 15.31
C TYR A 267 -24.59 17.69 14.00
N ILE A 268 -23.92 17.33 12.90
CA ILE A 268 -24.07 17.96 11.59
C ILE A 268 -24.69 16.92 10.65
N PRO A 269 -25.88 17.20 10.06
CA PRO A 269 -26.55 16.22 9.20
C PRO A 269 -25.63 15.78 8.08
N ILE A 270 -25.65 14.48 7.83
CA ILE A 270 -24.94 13.85 6.72
C ILE A 270 -25.49 14.45 5.43
N PHE A 271 -24.63 15.00 4.59
CA PHE A 271 -25.04 15.40 3.24
C PHE A 271 -25.58 14.16 2.54
N GLY A 272 -26.84 14.22 2.12
CA GLY A 272 -27.60 13.09 1.63
C GLY A 272 -26.79 12.19 0.67
N LEU A 273 -26.53 11.00 1.15
CA LEU A 273 -26.22 9.82 0.38
C LEU A 273 -27.41 8.90 0.52
#